data_b96f93c10b0e8d7a39bbb8d1d862f75b
#
_entry.id   b96f93c10b0e8d7a39bbb8d1d862f75b
#
_cell.length_a   1.000
_cell.length_b   1.000
_cell.length_c   1.000
_cell.angle_alpha   90.00
_cell.angle_beta   90.00
_cell.angle_gamma   90.00
#
_symmetry.space_group_name_H-M   'P 1'
#
loop_
_entity.id
_entity.type
_entity.pdbx_description
1 polymer ?
#
loop_
_entity_poly.entity_id
_entity_poly.type
_entity_poly.pdbx_seq_one_letter_code
_entity_poly.pdbx_strand_id
1 'polypeptide(L)'
;MPYAGRKRKGAPTLGVFVPCDPRIDEESRTRAFNIGKATAGLLAKRLRLPDGSPPNVFYCSRLVDNESSADAGAREMKEAGIGGIFIVPDTWFFPGKSALALTAHFAPSTPLACVGGNNAAKPGVVGIDALVGAYAQTGRLCPMVIGTMPEAGLAPEFDEETCEEIVDLAYA
;
A
#
# COMPACT_ATOMS: atom_id res chain seq x y z
N MET A 1 0.19 12.63 -11.74
CA MET A 1 1.47 12.73 -11.02
C MET A 1 1.52 11.62 -9.98
N PRO A 2 2.65 10.92 -9.79
CA PRO A 2 2.73 9.77 -8.88
C PRO A 2 2.83 10.16 -7.39
N TYR A 3 2.87 11.43 -7.05
CA TYR A 3 2.86 11.90 -5.67
C TYR A 3 1.46 12.36 -5.24
N ALA A 4 1.04 11.92 -4.05
CA ALA A 4 -0.12 12.48 -3.38
C ALA A 4 0.28 13.83 -2.78
N GLY A 5 0.02 14.91 -3.49
CA GLY A 5 0.41 16.26 -3.12
C GLY A 5 1.72 16.73 -3.77
N ARG A 6 2.25 17.85 -3.29
CA ARG A 6 3.48 18.47 -3.82
C ARG A 6 4.72 17.80 -3.21
N LYS A 7 5.62 17.28 -4.06
CA LYS A 7 6.92 16.74 -3.61
C LYS A 7 7.76 17.83 -2.94
N ARG A 8 8.27 17.55 -1.75
CA ARG A 8 9.15 18.42 -0.96
C ARG A 8 10.58 17.89 -1.01
N LYS A 9 11.52 18.75 -1.35
CA LYS A 9 12.96 18.39 -1.36
C LYS A 9 13.45 18.11 0.06
N GLY A 10 14.10 16.97 0.25
CA GLY A 10 14.69 16.59 1.54
C GLY A 10 13.72 15.94 2.54
N ALA A 11 12.41 15.94 2.27
CA ALA A 11 11.48 15.21 3.12
C ALA A 11 11.54 13.70 2.84
N PRO A 12 11.38 12.83 3.86
CA PRO A 12 11.29 11.40 3.66
C PRO A 12 10.09 11.07 2.74
N THR A 13 10.23 9.99 2.00
CA THR A 13 9.20 9.55 1.05
C THR A 13 8.69 8.17 1.46
N LEU A 14 7.38 8.06 1.64
CA LEU A 14 6.67 6.79 1.77
C LEU A 14 6.21 6.33 0.39
N GLY A 15 6.33 5.05 0.11
CA GLY A 15 5.82 4.43 -1.09
C GLY A 15 4.52 3.68 -0.81
N VAL A 16 3.54 3.81 -1.67
CA VAL A 16 2.29 3.03 -1.63
C VAL A 16 2.17 2.24 -2.91
N PHE A 17 1.89 0.95 -2.82
CA PHE A 17 1.55 0.14 -3.99
C PHE A 17 0.43 -0.86 -3.70
N VAL A 18 -0.21 -1.33 -4.75
CA VAL A 18 -1.33 -2.26 -4.68
C VAL A 18 -0.97 -3.56 -5.37
N PRO A 19 -0.84 -4.67 -4.62
CA PRO A 19 -0.77 -6.00 -5.20
C PRO A 19 -2.19 -6.46 -5.59
N CYS A 20 -2.31 -7.20 -6.69
CA CYS A 20 -3.57 -7.80 -7.09
C CYS A 20 -3.38 -9.14 -7.81
N ASP A 21 -4.47 -9.87 -7.98
CA ASP A 21 -4.49 -11.08 -8.81
C ASP A 21 -4.60 -10.66 -10.30
N PRO A 22 -3.78 -11.22 -11.20
CA PRO A 22 -3.83 -10.86 -12.62
C PRO A 22 -5.16 -11.25 -13.31
N ARG A 23 -5.97 -12.09 -12.67
CA ARG A 23 -7.25 -12.61 -13.22
C ARG A 23 -8.47 -11.77 -12.83
N ILE A 24 -8.32 -10.75 -11.97
CA ILE A 24 -9.46 -9.89 -11.61
C ILE A 24 -9.93 -9.08 -12.81
N ASP A 25 -11.25 -8.81 -12.83
CA ASP A 25 -11.87 -7.99 -13.86
C ASP A 25 -11.44 -6.51 -13.78
N GLU A 26 -11.77 -5.75 -14.80
CA GLU A 26 -11.37 -4.33 -14.91
C GLU A 26 -12.00 -3.45 -13.83
N GLU A 27 -13.21 -3.76 -13.40
CA GLU A 27 -13.86 -3.04 -12.30
C GLU A 27 -13.10 -3.25 -10.99
N SER A 28 -12.76 -4.49 -10.66
CA SER A 28 -11.94 -4.84 -9.50
C SER A 28 -10.53 -4.23 -9.58
N ARG A 29 -9.92 -4.15 -10.76
CA ARG A 29 -8.64 -3.48 -10.96
C ARG A 29 -8.74 -1.98 -10.70
N THR A 30 -9.77 -1.34 -11.22
CA THR A 30 -10.02 0.09 -11.01
C THR A 30 -10.24 0.39 -9.52
N ARG A 31 -11.04 -0.43 -8.84
CA ARG A 31 -11.28 -0.31 -7.41
C ARG A 31 -9.99 -0.48 -6.60
N ALA A 32 -9.22 -1.53 -6.86
CA ALA A 32 -7.94 -1.78 -6.20
C ALA A 32 -6.98 -0.60 -6.36
N PHE A 33 -6.88 -0.05 -7.57
CA PHE A 33 -6.09 1.15 -7.83
C PHE A 33 -6.57 2.35 -7.00
N ASN A 34 -7.86 2.56 -6.90
CA ASN A 34 -8.44 3.68 -6.16
C ASN A 34 -8.25 3.56 -4.64
N ILE A 35 -8.27 2.35 -4.06
CA ILE A 35 -7.95 2.11 -2.64
C ILE A 35 -6.51 2.56 -2.33
N GLY A 36 -5.55 2.13 -3.13
CA GLY A 36 -4.17 2.55 -2.94
C GLY A 36 -3.99 4.06 -3.07
N LYS A 37 -4.68 4.68 -4.02
CA LYS A 37 -4.69 6.13 -4.19
C LYS A 37 -5.32 6.86 -3.01
N ALA A 38 -6.42 6.33 -2.46
CA ALA A 38 -7.07 6.88 -1.27
C ALA A 38 -6.16 6.79 -0.05
N THR A 39 -5.49 5.64 0.17
CA THR A 39 -4.50 5.47 1.25
C THR A 39 -3.34 6.45 1.10
N ALA A 40 -2.79 6.61 -0.09
CA ALA A 40 -1.73 7.59 -0.34
C ALA A 40 -2.19 9.03 -0.05
N GLY A 41 -3.41 9.37 -0.43
CA GLY A 41 -4.03 10.67 -0.15
C GLY A 41 -4.23 10.92 1.35
N LEU A 42 -4.70 9.91 2.08
CA LEU A 42 -4.86 9.94 3.53
C LEU A 42 -3.53 10.22 4.24
N LEU A 43 -2.48 9.44 3.92
CA LEU A 43 -1.15 9.61 4.50
C LEU A 43 -0.59 11.01 4.21
N ALA A 44 -0.69 11.49 2.98
CA ALA A 44 -0.22 12.82 2.62
C ALA A 44 -0.98 13.95 3.34
N LYS A 45 -2.28 13.74 3.61
CA LYS A 45 -3.15 14.72 4.28
C LYS A 45 -2.95 14.76 5.79
N ARG A 46 -2.77 13.59 6.44
CA ARG A 46 -2.82 13.48 7.91
C ARG A 46 -1.46 13.27 8.57
N LEU A 47 -0.54 12.53 7.91
CA LEU A 47 0.76 12.25 8.52
C LEU A 47 1.61 13.51 8.63
N ARG A 48 2.28 13.66 9.79
CA ARG A 48 3.17 14.80 10.05
C ARG A 48 4.51 14.30 10.56
N LEU A 49 5.56 14.90 10.04
CA LEU A 49 6.92 14.74 10.56
C LEU A 49 7.07 15.50 11.88
N PRO A 50 8.13 15.25 12.66
CA PRO A 50 8.35 15.94 13.94
C PRO A 50 8.37 17.48 13.84
N ASP A 51 8.69 18.04 12.66
CA ASP A 51 8.67 19.47 12.38
C ASP A 51 7.26 20.00 11.97
N GLY A 52 6.23 19.14 12.06
CA GLY A 52 4.84 19.45 11.68
C GLY A 52 4.57 19.40 10.17
N SER A 53 5.59 19.17 9.36
CA SER A 53 5.45 19.11 7.91
C SER A 53 4.99 17.73 7.40
N PRO A 54 4.28 17.62 6.26
CA PRO A 54 3.92 16.33 5.71
C PRO A 54 5.13 15.63 5.06
N PRO A 55 5.21 14.28 5.10
CA PRO A 55 6.15 13.53 4.29
C PRO A 55 5.81 13.63 2.80
N ASN A 56 6.71 13.16 1.94
CA ASN A 56 6.33 12.83 0.57
C ASN A 56 5.62 11.48 0.57
N VAL A 57 4.53 11.35 -0.19
CA VAL A 57 3.86 10.07 -0.41
C VAL A 57 3.84 9.80 -1.91
N PHE A 58 4.57 8.78 -2.31
CA PHE A 58 4.63 8.30 -3.69
C PHE A 58 3.62 7.17 -3.87
N TYR A 59 2.81 7.25 -4.91
CA TYR A 59 1.90 6.19 -5.29
C TYR A 59 2.40 5.51 -6.57
N CYS A 60 2.66 4.20 -6.49
CA CYS A 60 3.08 3.41 -7.65
C CYS A 60 2.01 3.46 -8.75
N SER A 61 2.42 3.81 -9.96
CA SER A 61 1.50 4.09 -11.07
C SER A 61 0.78 2.85 -11.63
N ARG A 62 1.13 1.67 -11.12
CA ARG A 62 0.62 0.38 -11.60
C ARG A 62 0.16 -0.53 -10.49
N LEU A 63 -0.78 -1.43 -10.80
CA LEU A 63 -1.06 -2.59 -9.99
C LEU A 63 0.07 -3.61 -10.14
N VAL A 64 0.41 -4.27 -9.04
CA VAL A 64 1.49 -5.27 -9.00
C VAL A 64 0.86 -6.66 -8.97
N ASP A 65 0.77 -7.31 -10.11
CA ASP A 65 0.05 -8.57 -10.31
C ASP A 65 0.94 -9.75 -10.74
N ASN A 66 2.20 -9.47 -11.07
CA ASN A 66 3.19 -10.46 -11.46
C ASN A 66 4.62 -9.92 -11.26
N GLU A 67 5.63 -10.74 -11.50
CA GLU A 67 7.03 -10.40 -11.31
C GLU A 67 7.49 -9.22 -12.19
N SER A 68 7.01 -9.14 -13.43
CA SER A 68 7.36 -8.03 -14.34
C SER A 68 6.81 -6.69 -13.86
N SER A 69 5.55 -6.66 -13.38
CA SER A 69 4.96 -5.46 -12.79
C SER A 69 5.59 -5.11 -11.44
N ALA A 70 6.05 -6.13 -10.68
CA ALA A 70 6.81 -5.95 -9.44
C ALA A 70 8.16 -5.27 -9.70
N ASP A 71 8.94 -5.76 -10.68
CA ASP A 71 10.22 -5.16 -11.08
C ASP A 71 10.06 -3.72 -11.56
N ALA A 72 9.03 -3.47 -12.37
CA ALA A 72 8.76 -2.13 -12.88
C ALA A 72 8.32 -1.18 -11.74
N GLY A 73 7.45 -1.62 -10.84
CA GLY A 73 7.03 -0.86 -9.66
C GLY A 73 8.19 -0.58 -8.72
N ALA A 74 9.06 -1.56 -8.48
CA ALA A 74 10.25 -1.38 -7.66
C ALA A 74 11.20 -0.32 -8.23
N ARG A 75 11.40 -0.29 -9.56
CA ARG A 75 12.20 0.78 -10.20
C ARG A 75 11.60 2.16 -9.97
N GLU A 76 10.29 2.33 -10.20
CA GLU A 76 9.59 3.60 -9.94
C GLU A 76 9.77 4.07 -8.48
N MET A 77 9.60 3.16 -7.54
CA MET A 77 9.71 3.45 -6.11
C MET A 77 11.15 3.77 -5.69
N LYS A 78 12.16 3.08 -6.25
CA LYS A 78 13.58 3.40 -6.02
C LYS A 78 13.95 4.79 -6.56
N GLU A 79 13.52 5.13 -7.77
CA GLU A 79 13.71 6.46 -8.37
C GLU A 79 13.04 7.56 -7.55
N ALA A 80 11.93 7.25 -6.89
CA ALA A 80 11.26 8.15 -5.96
C ALA A 80 12.03 8.34 -4.64
N GLY A 81 12.96 7.43 -4.30
CA GLY A 81 13.76 7.46 -3.08
C GLY A 81 12.94 7.14 -1.82
N ILE A 82 12.10 6.10 -1.90
CA ILE A 82 11.25 5.73 -0.75
C ILE A 82 12.06 5.13 0.39
N GLY A 83 11.65 5.43 1.64
CA GLY A 83 12.23 4.91 2.87
C GLY A 83 11.33 3.98 3.66
N GLY A 84 10.05 3.85 3.30
CA GLY A 84 9.08 2.93 3.90
C GLY A 84 7.98 2.60 2.91
N ILE A 85 7.33 1.45 3.05
CA ILE A 85 6.40 0.91 2.05
C ILE A 85 5.06 0.54 2.69
N PHE A 86 3.98 1.09 2.15
CA PHE A 86 2.61 0.67 2.39
C PHE A 86 2.12 -0.24 1.27
N ILE A 87 1.61 -1.40 1.64
CA ILE A 87 1.07 -2.42 0.75
C ILE A 87 -0.44 -2.45 0.94
N VAL A 88 -1.20 -2.20 -0.12
CA VAL A 88 -2.65 -1.96 -0.02
C VAL A 88 -3.44 -2.94 -0.88
N PRO A 89 -3.61 -4.20 -0.46
CA PRO A 89 -4.43 -5.16 -1.19
C PRO A 89 -5.93 -4.87 -1.01
N ASP A 90 -6.71 -5.02 -2.09
CA ASP A 90 -8.18 -4.97 -2.04
C ASP A 90 -8.82 -6.34 -1.90
N THR A 91 -8.17 -7.40 -2.42
CA THR A 91 -8.68 -8.76 -2.46
C THR A 91 -7.54 -9.76 -2.43
N TRP A 92 -7.84 -11.04 -2.74
CA TRP A 92 -6.81 -12.06 -2.89
C TRP A 92 -5.78 -11.69 -3.95
N PHE A 93 -4.54 -12.08 -3.72
CA PHE A 93 -3.41 -11.99 -4.65
C PHE A 93 -2.35 -13.04 -4.30
N PHE A 94 -1.35 -13.20 -5.14
CA PHE A 94 -0.21 -14.10 -4.89
C PHE A 94 0.96 -13.34 -4.27
N PRO A 95 1.19 -13.39 -2.94
CA PRO A 95 2.22 -12.59 -2.28
C PRO A 95 3.61 -12.73 -2.89
N GLY A 96 4.03 -13.97 -3.20
CA GLY A 96 5.35 -14.27 -3.74
C GLY A 96 5.62 -13.61 -5.10
N LYS A 97 4.61 -13.54 -5.98
CA LYS A 97 4.75 -13.02 -7.35
C LYS A 97 4.55 -11.49 -7.45
N SER A 98 4.06 -10.88 -6.40
CA SER A 98 3.73 -9.46 -6.37
C SER A 98 4.45 -8.72 -5.25
N ALA A 99 3.91 -8.75 -4.03
CA ALA A 99 4.42 -7.95 -2.92
C ALA A 99 5.84 -8.35 -2.49
N LEU A 100 6.13 -9.66 -2.34
CA LEU A 100 7.47 -10.12 -1.99
C LEU A 100 8.45 -9.85 -3.13
N ALA A 101 8.06 -10.11 -4.38
CA ALA A 101 8.89 -9.82 -5.54
C ALA A 101 9.26 -8.33 -5.61
N LEU A 102 8.30 -7.41 -5.42
CA LEU A 102 8.58 -5.97 -5.38
C LEU A 102 9.50 -5.61 -4.23
N THR A 103 9.17 -6.05 -3.01
CA THR A 103 9.91 -5.63 -1.82
C THR A 103 11.27 -6.28 -1.67
N ALA A 104 11.56 -7.37 -2.40
CA ALA A 104 12.90 -7.96 -2.50
C ALA A 104 13.93 -7.01 -3.13
N HIS A 105 13.49 -6.00 -3.85
CA HIS A 105 14.37 -4.95 -4.39
C HIS A 105 14.82 -3.90 -3.37
N PHE A 106 14.30 -3.94 -2.14
CA PHE A 106 14.62 -3.00 -1.06
C PHE A 106 15.38 -3.70 0.06
N ALA A 107 16.12 -2.92 0.85
CA ALA A 107 16.84 -3.46 1.99
C ALA A 107 15.87 -4.21 2.95
N PRO A 108 16.30 -5.31 3.57
CA PRO A 108 15.48 -6.03 4.56
C PRO A 108 14.98 -5.14 5.72
N SER A 109 15.74 -4.09 6.04
CA SER A 109 15.41 -3.10 7.05
C SER A 109 14.43 -2.01 6.59
N THR A 110 14.03 -1.99 5.30
CA THR A 110 13.01 -1.04 4.85
C THR A 110 11.69 -1.37 5.53
N PRO A 111 11.10 -0.43 6.31
CA PRO A 111 9.84 -0.66 6.99
C PRO A 111 8.72 -1.01 6.01
N LEU A 112 7.89 -1.96 6.40
CA LEU A 112 6.70 -2.38 5.66
C LEU A 112 5.47 -2.20 6.53
N ALA A 113 4.37 -1.82 5.94
CA ALA A 113 3.05 -1.82 6.55
C ALA A 113 2.02 -2.34 5.54
N CYS A 114 1.00 -3.03 6.01
CA CYS A 114 -0.10 -3.51 5.18
C CYS A 114 -1.41 -2.85 5.62
N VAL A 115 -2.16 -2.35 4.65
CA VAL A 115 -3.46 -1.72 4.90
C VAL A 115 -4.46 -2.30 3.93
N GLY A 116 -5.58 -2.79 4.42
CA GLY A 116 -6.64 -3.26 3.54
C GLY A 116 -8.01 -3.11 4.16
N GLY A 117 -9.00 -3.02 3.30
CA GLY A 117 -10.40 -3.02 3.68
C GLY A 117 -11.00 -4.41 3.61
N ASN A 118 -12.05 -4.60 4.39
CA ASN A 118 -12.87 -5.81 4.36
C ASN A 118 -14.33 -5.44 4.19
N ASN A 119 -14.98 -6.03 3.22
CA ASN A 119 -16.42 -5.97 3.05
C ASN A 119 -16.96 -7.31 2.56
N ALA A 120 -18.30 -7.50 2.56
CA ALA A 120 -18.92 -8.76 2.21
C ALA A 120 -18.61 -9.24 0.77
N ALA A 121 -18.40 -8.32 -0.16
CA ALA A 121 -18.13 -8.62 -1.57
C ALA A 121 -16.65 -8.79 -1.88
N LYS A 122 -15.77 -8.14 -1.12
CA LYS A 122 -14.32 -8.11 -1.35
C LYS A 122 -13.58 -8.31 -0.02
N PRO A 123 -13.38 -9.57 0.42
CA PRO A 123 -12.72 -9.89 1.68
C PRO A 123 -11.19 -9.67 1.56
N GLY A 124 -10.75 -8.42 1.64
CA GLY A 124 -9.34 -8.05 1.56
C GLY A 124 -8.48 -8.68 2.66
N VAL A 125 -9.09 -9.04 3.79
CA VAL A 125 -8.43 -9.74 4.90
C VAL A 125 -7.68 -10.99 4.44
N VAL A 126 -8.24 -11.76 3.51
CA VAL A 126 -7.59 -12.99 3.02
C VAL A 126 -6.24 -12.71 2.34
N GLY A 127 -6.18 -11.62 1.58
CA GLY A 127 -4.91 -11.19 0.96
C GLY A 127 -3.90 -10.68 1.99
N ILE A 128 -4.37 -9.98 3.01
CA ILE A 128 -3.52 -9.44 4.10
C ILE A 128 -2.92 -10.58 4.92
N ASP A 129 -3.73 -11.55 5.35
CA ASP A 129 -3.27 -12.69 6.15
C ASP A 129 -2.23 -13.51 5.39
N ALA A 130 -2.47 -13.78 4.11
CA ALA A 130 -1.51 -14.46 3.25
C ALA A 130 -0.19 -13.68 3.12
N LEU A 131 -0.27 -12.35 3.01
CA LEU A 131 0.89 -11.48 2.89
C LEU A 131 1.71 -11.45 4.18
N VAL A 132 1.07 -11.19 5.32
CA VAL A 132 1.75 -11.10 6.62
C VAL A 132 2.39 -12.44 6.97
N GLY A 133 1.69 -13.55 6.73
CA GLY A 133 2.24 -14.90 6.89
C GLY A 133 3.46 -15.15 6.00
N ALA A 134 3.44 -14.69 4.75
CA ALA A 134 4.57 -14.82 3.85
C ALA A 134 5.78 -13.99 4.30
N TYR A 135 5.59 -12.76 4.77
CA TYR A 135 6.69 -11.96 5.33
C TYR A 135 7.24 -12.55 6.63
N ALA A 136 6.39 -13.07 7.52
CA ALA A 136 6.83 -13.73 8.74
C ALA A 136 7.78 -14.93 8.43
N GLN A 137 7.53 -15.69 7.38
CA GLN A 137 8.41 -16.76 6.92
C GLN A 137 9.78 -16.26 6.43
N THR A 138 9.87 -15.02 5.99
CA THR A 138 11.15 -14.39 5.59
C THR A 138 11.84 -13.64 6.73
N GLY A 139 11.26 -13.65 7.93
CA GLY A 139 11.77 -12.91 9.10
C GLY A 139 11.53 -11.39 9.02
N ARG A 140 10.67 -10.91 8.12
CA ARG A 140 10.31 -9.49 8.02
C ARG A 140 9.01 -9.22 8.76
N LEU A 141 9.01 -8.15 9.54
CA LEU A 141 7.78 -7.64 10.13
C LEU A 141 7.00 -6.83 9.09
N CYS A 142 5.70 -7.06 9.05
CA CYS A 142 4.76 -6.29 8.24
C CYS A 142 3.49 -6.07 9.09
N PRO A 143 3.49 -5.09 9.99
CA PRO A 143 2.30 -4.76 10.77
C PRO A 143 1.15 -4.35 9.84
N MET A 144 -0.09 -4.55 10.29
CA MET A 144 -1.26 -4.39 9.44
C MET A 144 -2.40 -3.66 10.12
N VAL A 145 -3.21 -2.99 9.30
CA VAL A 145 -4.56 -2.50 9.64
C VAL A 145 -5.55 -3.17 8.69
N ILE A 146 -6.60 -3.74 9.25
CA ILE A 146 -7.76 -4.27 8.51
C ILE A 146 -8.96 -3.41 8.86
N GLY A 147 -9.26 -2.46 8.00
CA GLY A 147 -10.34 -1.52 8.19
C GLY A 147 -11.66 -1.97 7.61
N THR A 148 -12.72 -1.37 8.10
CA THR A 148 -14.05 -1.47 7.51
C THR A 148 -14.12 -0.55 6.30
N MET A 149 -14.55 -1.07 5.17
CA MET A 149 -14.86 -0.30 3.99
C MET A 149 -16.35 -0.35 3.73
N PRO A 150 -17.02 0.80 3.62
CA PRO A 150 -18.39 0.81 3.15
C PRO A 150 -18.47 0.20 1.75
N GLU A 151 -19.64 -0.33 1.41
CA GLU A 151 -19.84 -1.17 0.23
C GLU A 151 -19.27 -0.58 -1.07
N ALA A 152 -18.69 -1.48 -1.79
CA ALA A 152 -18.54 -1.64 -3.23
C ALA A 152 -18.83 -0.40 -4.11
N GLY A 153 -18.01 0.63 -4.02
CA GLY A 153 -17.93 1.65 -5.06
C GLY A 153 -16.53 1.69 -5.68
N LEU A 154 -16.41 2.28 -6.84
CA LEU A 154 -15.11 2.53 -7.46
C LEU A 154 -14.28 3.61 -6.72
N ALA A 155 -14.87 4.28 -5.73
CA ALA A 155 -14.23 5.27 -4.86
C ALA A 155 -14.34 4.81 -3.40
N PRO A 156 -13.52 3.82 -2.97
CA PRO A 156 -13.53 3.32 -1.61
C PRO A 156 -13.03 4.39 -0.63
N GLU A 157 -13.75 4.55 0.46
CA GLU A 157 -13.35 5.41 1.58
C GLU A 157 -13.25 4.53 2.82
N PHE A 158 -12.22 4.74 3.65
CA PHE A 158 -12.15 4.15 4.98
C PHE A 158 -12.99 4.98 5.95
N ASP A 159 -13.57 4.33 6.95
CA ASP A 159 -14.17 5.04 8.07
C ASP A 159 -13.10 5.81 8.87
N GLU A 160 -13.54 6.68 9.78
CA GLU A 160 -12.62 7.57 10.50
C GLU A 160 -11.70 6.80 11.44
N GLU A 161 -12.20 5.74 12.10
CA GLU A 161 -11.43 4.88 12.99
C GLU A 161 -10.29 4.19 12.22
N THR A 162 -10.59 3.59 11.08
CA THR A 162 -9.58 3.00 10.18
C THR A 162 -8.57 4.06 9.70
N CYS A 163 -9.03 5.27 9.39
CA CYS A 163 -8.13 6.35 8.99
C CYS A 163 -7.12 6.70 10.09
N GLU A 164 -7.55 6.72 11.35
CA GLU A 164 -6.67 6.96 12.51
C GLU A 164 -5.67 5.82 12.68
N GLU A 165 -6.12 4.58 12.64
CA GLU A 165 -5.26 3.39 12.72
C GLU A 165 -4.17 3.36 11.63
N ILE A 166 -4.50 3.74 10.39
CA ILE A 166 -3.54 3.83 9.29
C ILE A 166 -2.46 4.89 9.58
N VAL A 167 -2.85 6.02 10.14
CA VAL A 167 -1.91 7.08 10.51
C VAL A 167 -1.01 6.63 11.67
N ASP A 168 -1.57 5.99 12.69
CA ASP A 168 -0.82 5.45 13.84
C ASP A 168 0.18 4.37 13.38
N LEU A 169 -0.24 3.49 12.47
CA LEU A 169 0.65 2.49 11.86
C LEU A 169 1.84 3.13 11.13
N ALA A 170 1.64 4.32 10.54
CA ALA A 170 2.71 5.02 9.84
C ALA A 170 3.74 5.68 10.78
N TYR A 171 3.41 5.85 12.06
CA TYR A 171 4.32 6.35 13.12
C TYR A 171 5.09 5.22 13.83
N ALA A 172 4.60 3.98 13.78
CA ALA A 172 5.21 2.82 14.41
C ALA A 172 6.43 2.29 13.65
#